data_2d2ddc4601d3f7e23f734c86818210a6
#
_entry.id   2d2ddc4601d3f7e23f734c86818210a6
#
_cell.length_a   1.000
_cell.length_b   1.000
_cell.length_c   1.000
_cell.angle_alpha   90.00
_cell.angle_beta   90.00
_cell.angle_gamma   90.00
#
_symmetry.space_group_name_H-M   'P 1'
#
loop_
_entity.id
_entity.type
_entity.pdbx_description
1 polymer ?
#
loop_
_entity_poly.entity_id
_entity_poly.type
_entity_poly.pdbx_seq_one_letter_code
_entity_poly.pdbx_strand_id
1 'polypeptide(L)'
;MASCFLYKRREFITSLAHPGGNITGFTLIGFFQMVGKWLEMLKEAAPGVSRAILMFNPDTAPHYYVYLRSFEAEPRSIAVEVTAAPVRNTAEIEEALAKLGRDPGGGLIVPPDSFTIVHHQLLIRLAQQHRVPAVYHLRTYVTQGALMSYGPDVYDNFRRSASYVDRILKGAKPADLPVQQPTKFELAINLKTAKALGLQIPDRLLAIADEVIE
;
A
#
# COMPACT_ATOMS: atom_id res chain seq x y z
N MET A 1 21.33 0.22 3.72
CA MET A 1 21.21 0.06 5.18
C MET A 1 19.79 -0.39 5.53
N ALA A 2 19.54 -1.70 5.53
CA ALA A 2 18.22 -2.29 5.81
C ALA A 2 18.20 -2.84 7.24
N SER A 3 18.41 -1.97 8.23
CA SER A 3 18.61 -2.40 9.62
C SER A 3 17.67 -1.73 10.61
N CYS A 4 16.39 -1.57 10.30
CA CYS A 4 15.52 -0.86 11.25
C CYS A 4 14.16 -1.49 11.53
N PHE A 5 14.02 -2.81 11.46
CA PHE A 5 12.81 -3.48 11.95
C PHE A 5 13.10 -4.78 12.70
N LEU A 6 14.05 -4.69 13.66
CA LEU A 6 14.20 -5.73 14.65
C LEU A 6 13.75 -5.16 15.99
N TYR A 7 12.50 -5.42 16.31
CA TYR A 7 11.97 -5.30 17.68
C TYR A 7 12.88 -6.13 18.59
N LYS A 8 13.48 -5.50 19.61
CA LYS A 8 14.38 -6.12 20.59
C LYS A 8 13.71 -7.21 21.42
N ARG A 9 13.29 -8.32 20.82
CA ARG A 9 13.03 -9.58 21.52
C ARG A 9 13.16 -10.73 20.53
N ARG A 10 14.37 -11.35 20.48
CA ARG A 10 14.77 -12.51 19.66
C ARG A 10 14.64 -12.22 18.15
N GLU A 11 15.74 -12.12 17.49
CA GLU A 11 15.80 -12.08 16.03
C GLU A 11 15.22 -13.40 15.51
N PHE A 12 13.93 -13.39 15.14
CA PHE A 12 13.29 -14.55 14.53
C PHE A 12 13.87 -14.84 13.13
N ILE A 13 14.43 -13.82 12.49
CA ILE A 13 15.03 -13.88 11.16
C ILE A 13 16.35 -13.11 11.20
N THR A 14 17.47 -13.78 10.97
CA THR A 14 18.79 -13.15 10.97
C THR A 14 19.06 -12.32 9.73
N SER A 15 18.57 -12.78 8.57
CA SER A 15 18.54 -12.04 7.31
C SER A 15 17.48 -12.62 6.38
N LEU A 16 17.10 -11.90 5.32
CA LEU A 16 16.17 -12.46 4.33
C LEU A 16 16.79 -13.63 3.56
N ALA A 17 18.10 -13.57 3.29
CA ALA A 17 18.80 -14.65 2.58
C ALA A 17 19.01 -15.89 3.45
N HIS A 18 19.25 -15.69 4.74
CA HIS A 18 19.49 -16.74 5.72
C HIS A 18 18.67 -16.46 6.98
N PRO A 19 17.39 -16.86 7.00
CA PRO A 19 16.49 -16.50 8.09
C PRO A 19 16.94 -17.08 9.44
N GLY A 20 17.52 -18.27 9.43
CA GLY A 20 17.91 -18.99 10.65
C GLY A 20 16.69 -19.51 11.43
N GLY A 21 16.94 -20.37 12.42
CA GLY A 21 15.87 -20.90 13.26
C GLY A 21 14.87 -21.77 12.49
N ASN A 22 13.58 -21.63 12.84
CA ASN A 22 12.50 -22.44 12.28
C ASN A 22 11.45 -21.62 11.50
N ILE A 23 11.82 -20.42 11.06
CA ILE A 23 10.92 -19.49 10.35
C ILE A 23 11.51 -19.18 8.98
N THR A 24 10.69 -19.27 7.96
CA THR A 24 10.92 -18.78 6.59
C THR A 24 9.59 -18.35 6.00
N GLY A 25 9.58 -17.87 4.76
CA GLY A 25 8.33 -17.57 4.06
C GLY A 25 8.45 -16.49 2.99
N PHE A 26 7.32 -15.82 2.76
CA PHE A 26 7.15 -14.78 1.77
C PHE A 26 6.69 -13.50 2.45
N THR A 27 7.34 -12.39 2.15
CA THR A 27 6.90 -11.09 2.65
C THR A 27 5.90 -10.48 1.68
N LEU A 28 4.99 -9.68 2.22
CA LEU A 28 4.19 -8.73 1.43
C LEU A 28 4.87 -7.34 1.41
N ILE A 29 6.09 -7.24 1.98
CA ILE A 29 6.75 -5.99 2.30
C ILE A 29 7.98 -5.80 1.42
N GLY A 30 7.85 -4.91 0.46
CA GLY A 30 8.94 -4.22 -0.23
C GLY A 30 8.62 -2.72 -0.27
N PHE A 31 8.06 -2.19 0.81
CA PHE A 31 7.26 -0.97 0.81
C PHE A 31 8.03 0.34 0.64
N PHE A 32 9.32 0.40 0.92
CA PHE A 32 10.08 1.64 0.80
C PHE A 32 10.02 2.24 -0.62
N GLN A 33 10.00 1.37 -1.65
CA GLN A 33 9.88 1.79 -3.04
C GLN A 33 8.43 2.04 -3.50
N MET A 34 7.45 1.51 -2.74
CA MET A 34 6.05 1.55 -3.15
C MET A 34 5.38 2.90 -2.90
N VAL A 35 5.78 3.60 -1.84
CA VAL A 35 5.09 4.86 -1.49
C VAL A 35 5.33 5.92 -2.57
N GLY A 36 6.55 6.01 -3.10
CA GLY A 36 6.83 6.85 -4.28
C GLY A 36 5.94 6.48 -5.46
N LYS A 37 5.79 5.17 -5.70
CA LYS A 37 4.98 4.66 -6.81
C LYS A 37 3.49 4.96 -6.63
N TRP A 38 2.95 4.83 -5.41
CA TRP A 38 1.57 5.24 -5.13
C TRP A 38 1.35 6.73 -5.40
N LEU A 39 2.31 7.57 -5.01
CA LEU A 39 2.22 8.99 -5.23
C LEU A 39 2.27 9.35 -6.72
N GLU A 40 3.19 8.73 -7.49
CA GLU A 40 3.26 8.88 -8.95
C GLU A 40 1.93 8.53 -9.61
N MET A 41 1.39 7.36 -9.32
CA MET A 41 0.13 6.88 -9.88
C MET A 41 -1.05 7.75 -9.48
N LEU A 42 -1.10 8.18 -8.21
CA LEU A 42 -2.15 9.08 -7.73
C LEU A 42 -2.09 10.42 -8.46
N LYS A 43 -0.90 10.99 -8.64
CA LYS A 43 -0.71 12.24 -9.38
C LYS A 43 -1.02 12.12 -10.87
N GLU A 44 -0.69 10.97 -11.47
CA GLU A 44 -0.99 10.70 -12.88
C GLU A 44 -2.50 10.51 -13.10
N ALA A 45 -3.18 9.76 -12.21
CA ALA A 45 -4.64 9.56 -12.28
C ALA A 45 -5.45 10.82 -11.94
N ALA A 46 -4.92 11.66 -11.07
CA ALA A 46 -5.56 12.89 -10.59
C ALA A 46 -4.55 14.06 -10.59
N PRO A 47 -4.29 14.68 -11.76
CA PRO A 47 -3.28 15.73 -11.91
C PRO A 47 -3.49 16.96 -11.02
N GLY A 48 -4.74 17.19 -10.58
CA GLY A 48 -5.09 18.26 -9.65
C GLY A 48 -4.58 18.05 -8.21
N VAL A 49 -4.12 16.83 -7.85
CA VAL A 49 -3.60 16.56 -6.50
C VAL A 49 -2.29 17.32 -6.28
N SER A 50 -2.28 18.17 -5.25
CA SER A 50 -1.12 18.95 -4.82
C SER A 50 -0.67 18.62 -3.39
N ARG A 51 -1.53 17.95 -2.61
CA ARG A 51 -1.24 17.43 -1.28
C ARG A 51 -1.83 16.05 -1.11
N ALA A 52 -1.15 15.17 -0.42
CA ALA A 52 -1.64 13.84 -0.11
C ALA A 52 -1.44 13.52 1.37
N ILE A 53 -2.35 12.75 1.94
CA ILE A 53 -2.17 12.19 3.28
C ILE A 53 -1.86 10.70 3.19
N LEU A 54 -0.88 10.25 3.96
CA LEU A 54 -0.61 8.84 4.22
C LEU A 54 -1.36 8.45 5.49
N MET A 55 -2.46 7.69 5.34
CA MET A 55 -3.32 7.33 6.47
C MET A 55 -2.97 5.95 7.03
N PHE A 56 -2.68 5.89 8.31
CA PHE A 56 -2.34 4.65 9.02
C PHE A 56 -2.65 4.77 10.51
N ASN A 57 -2.76 3.63 11.19
CA ASN A 57 -2.83 3.61 12.65
C ASN A 57 -1.41 3.45 13.23
N PRO A 58 -0.94 4.40 14.05
CA PRO A 58 0.42 4.36 14.59
C PRO A 58 0.64 3.21 15.60
N ASP A 59 -0.42 2.64 16.18
CA ASP A 59 -0.31 1.54 17.13
C ASP A 59 -0.13 0.19 16.42
N THR A 60 -0.66 0.05 15.20
CA THR A 60 -0.51 -1.16 14.37
C THR A 60 0.58 -1.04 13.32
N ALA A 61 0.91 0.19 12.90
CA ALA A 61 1.88 0.44 11.83
C ALA A 61 2.80 1.64 12.12
N PRO A 62 3.55 1.67 13.24
CA PRO A 62 4.39 2.79 13.65
C PRO A 62 5.54 3.10 12.66
N HIS A 63 5.89 2.13 11.83
CA HIS A 63 6.96 2.25 10.85
C HIS A 63 6.67 3.29 9.75
N TYR A 64 5.43 3.69 9.52
CA TYR A 64 5.11 4.68 8.47
C TYR A 64 5.67 6.08 8.74
N TYR A 65 5.97 6.43 9.97
CA TYR A 65 6.71 7.66 10.27
C TYR A 65 8.13 7.66 9.67
N VAL A 66 8.76 6.50 9.55
CA VAL A 66 10.08 6.36 8.91
C VAL A 66 9.97 6.53 7.40
N TYR A 67 8.90 6.01 6.79
CA TYR A 67 8.65 6.16 5.35
C TYR A 67 8.43 7.61 4.95
N LEU A 68 7.71 8.37 5.74
CA LEU A 68 7.47 9.79 5.47
C LEU A 68 8.76 10.60 5.43
N ARG A 69 9.70 10.31 6.32
CA ARG A 69 11.03 10.94 6.29
C ARG A 69 11.80 10.64 5.01
N SER A 70 11.61 9.47 4.43
CA SER A 70 12.23 9.11 3.15
C SER A 70 11.67 9.93 1.99
N PHE A 71 10.39 10.30 2.03
CA PHE A 71 9.78 11.22 1.06
C PHE A 71 10.33 12.63 1.14
N GLU A 72 10.65 13.09 2.35
CA GLU A 72 11.23 14.42 2.55
C GLU A 72 12.65 14.52 1.99
N ALA A 73 13.34 13.38 1.88
CA ALA A 73 14.75 13.29 1.45
C ALA A 73 14.93 13.11 -0.06
N GLU A 74 13.88 12.73 -0.81
CA GLU A 74 13.99 12.52 -2.26
C GLU A 74 13.81 13.83 -3.05
N PRO A 75 14.59 14.02 -4.15
CA PRO A 75 14.40 15.17 -5.02
C PRO A 75 12.97 15.17 -5.57
N ARG A 76 12.23 16.21 -5.30
CA ARG A 76 10.80 16.38 -5.63
C ARG A 76 10.59 16.53 -7.13
N SER A 77 10.63 15.42 -7.87
CA SER A 77 10.13 15.38 -9.25
C SER A 77 8.60 15.48 -9.31
N ILE A 78 7.93 15.13 -8.19
CA ILE A 78 6.47 15.16 -8.07
C ILE A 78 6.09 16.31 -7.14
N ALA A 79 5.41 17.32 -7.68
CA ALA A 79 4.94 18.49 -6.91
C ALA A 79 3.69 18.14 -6.07
N VAL A 80 3.84 17.24 -5.10
CA VAL A 80 2.79 16.87 -4.13
C VAL A 80 3.40 16.84 -2.74
N GLU A 81 2.81 17.59 -1.82
CA GLU A 81 3.17 17.53 -0.41
C GLU A 81 2.53 16.30 0.23
N VAL A 82 3.32 15.47 0.91
CA VAL A 82 2.81 14.27 1.61
C VAL A 82 2.95 14.45 3.11
N THR A 83 1.83 14.28 3.84
CA THR A 83 1.79 14.39 5.29
C THR A 83 1.23 13.14 5.95
N ALA A 84 1.62 12.89 7.21
CA ALA A 84 1.03 11.82 8.01
C ALA A 84 -0.41 12.14 8.38
N ALA A 85 -1.29 11.14 8.30
CA ALA A 85 -2.63 11.17 8.88
C ALA A 85 -2.78 9.96 9.81
N PRO A 86 -2.22 10.02 11.02
CA PRO A 86 -2.38 8.96 12.01
C PRO A 86 -3.84 8.91 12.49
N VAL A 87 -4.45 7.71 12.46
CA VAL A 87 -5.83 7.49 12.89
C VAL A 87 -5.91 6.26 13.80
N ARG A 88 -6.63 6.35 14.91
CA ARG A 88 -6.79 5.28 15.90
C ARG A 88 -8.21 4.73 15.99
N ASN A 89 -9.17 5.47 15.45
CA ASN A 89 -10.59 5.11 15.47
C ASN A 89 -11.31 5.64 14.23
N THR A 90 -12.56 5.25 14.05
CA THR A 90 -13.35 5.62 12.88
C THR A 90 -13.69 7.10 12.81
N ALA A 91 -13.86 7.78 13.95
CA ALA A 91 -14.13 9.22 13.98
C ALA A 91 -12.93 10.03 13.46
N GLU A 92 -11.69 9.61 13.76
CA GLU A 92 -10.49 10.23 13.23
C GLU A 92 -10.35 10.01 11.71
N ILE A 93 -10.79 8.85 11.19
CA ILE A 93 -10.87 8.61 9.74
C ILE A 93 -11.86 9.59 9.10
N GLU A 94 -13.06 9.73 9.67
CA GLU A 94 -14.10 10.63 9.17
C GLU A 94 -13.63 12.08 9.16
N GLU A 95 -13.04 12.54 10.26
CA GLU A 95 -12.51 13.90 10.37
C GLU A 95 -11.39 14.17 9.36
N ALA A 96 -10.43 13.24 9.23
CA ALA A 96 -9.30 13.39 8.31
C ALA A 96 -9.76 13.50 6.86
N LEU A 97 -10.70 12.64 6.42
CA LEU A 97 -11.23 12.66 5.05
C LEU A 97 -12.14 13.85 4.80
N ALA A 98 -12.98 14.23 5.77
CA ALA A 98 -13.79 15.45 5.67
C ALA A 98 -12.91 16.70 5.54
N LYS A 99 -11.82 16.79 6.30
CA LYS A 99 -10.84 17.88 6.20
C LYS A 99 -10.14 17.87 4.85
N LEU A 100 -9.69 16.71 4.39
CA LEU A 100 -8.97 16.58 3.12
C LEU A 100 -9.84 16.98 1.91
N GLY A 101 -11.13 16.66 1.94
CA GLY A 101 -12.08 16.95 0.86
C GLY A 101 -12.65 18.37 0.85
N ARG A 102 -12.38 19.22 1.87
CA ARG A 102 -12.88 20.61 1.92
C ARG A 102 -12.24 21.49 0.84
N ASP A 103 -10.95 21.29 0.63
CA ASP A 103 -10.21 22.08 -0.35
C ASP A 103 -9.79 21.21 -1.54
N PRO A 104 -9.80 21.74 -2.77
CA PRO A 104 -9.37 21.00 -3.94
C PRO A 104 -7.89 20.58 -3.85
N GLY A 105 -7.53 19.51 -4.54
CA GLY A 105 -6.16 19.03 -4.61
C GLY A 105 -5.72 18.08 -3.49
N GLY A 106 -6.64 17.61 -2.65
CA GLY A 106 -6.38 16.56 -1.69
C GLY A 106 -6.33 15.16 -2.32
N GLY A 107 -5.41 14.30 -1.85
CA GLY A 107 -5.30 12.90 -2.24
C GLY A 107 -5.05 12.00 -1.03
N LEU A 108 -5.42 10.73 -1.12
CA LEU A 108 -5.30 9.75 -0.05
C LEU A 108 -4.41 8.59 -0.48
N ILE A 109 -3.46 8.21 0.37
CA ILE A 109 -2.66 7.00 0.24
C ILE A 109 -2.97 6.11 1.44
N VAL A 110 -3.46 4.88 1.18
CA VAL A 110 -3.77 3.88 2.21
C VAL A 110 -2.81 2.70 2.09
N PRO A 111 -1.73 2.71 2.86
CA PRO A 111 -0.75 1.62 2.86
C PRO A 111 -1.28 0.42 3.65
N PRO A 112 -0.60 -0.75 3.58
CA PRO A 112 -0.93 -1.92 4.39
C PRO A 112 -0.84 -1.65 5.88
N ASP A 113 -1.96 -1.75 6.54
CA ASP A 113 -2.11 -1.60 7.98
C ASP A 113 -3.35 -2.36 8.43
N SER A 114 -3.24 -3.19 9.47
CA SER A 114 -4.34 -4.05 9.94
C SER A 114 -5.59 -3.26 10.35
N PHE A 115 -5.42 -2.06 10.90
CA PHE A 115 -6.54 -1.19 11.25
C PHE A 115 -7.26 -0.68 9.99
N THR A 116 -6.53 -0.15 9.03
CA THR A 116 -7.13 0.35 7.77
C THR A 116 -7.71 -0.78 6.92
N ILE A 117 -7.14 -1.99 6.99
CA ILE A 117 -7.71 -3.19 6.36
C ILE A 117 -9.09 -3.51 6.92
N VAL A 118 -9.27 -3.49 8.24
CA VAL A 118 -10.59 -3.74 8.86
C VAL A 118 -11.60 -2.66 8.49
N HIS A 119 -11.17 -1.42 8.36
CA HIS A 119 -12.03 -0.27 8.07
C HIS A 119 -12.07 0.14 6.59
N HIS A 120 -11.63 -0.72 5.68
CA HIS A 120 -11.49 -0.37 4.26
C HIS A 120 -12.78 0.10 3.59
N GLN A 121 -13.93 -0.50 3.93
CA GLN A 121 -15.22 -0.08 3.36
C GLN A 121 -15.60 1.34 3.78
N LEU A 122 -15.31 1.72 5.03
CA LEU A 122 -15.49 3.09 5.51
C LEU A 122 -14.60 4.06 4.73
N LEU A 123 -13.33 3.70 4.55
CA LEU A 123 -12.36 4.51 3.80
C LEU A 123 -12.79 4.74 2.35
N ILE A 124 -13.23 3.67 1.65
CA ILE A 124 -13.71 3.76 0.27
C ILE A 124 -14.93 4.67 0.18
N ARG A 125 -15.93 4.47 1.05
CA ARG A 125 -17.16 5.27 1.08
C ARG A 125 -16.86 6.75 1.33
N LEU A 126 -16.03 7.07 2.33
CA LEU A 126 -15.69 8.45 2.68
C LEU A 126 -14.84 9.12 1.58
N ALA A 127 -13.89 8.41 0.98
CA ALA A 127 -13.12 8.94 -0.15
C ALA A 127 -14.04 9.33 -1.33
N GLN A 128 -15.04 8.50 -1.64
CA GLN A 128 -16.04 8.83 -2.65
C GLN A 128 -16.94 10.01 -2.24
N GLN A 129 -17.47 9.98 -1.01
CA GLN A 129 -18.34 11.03 -0.46
C GLN A 129 -17.67 12.41 -0.50
N HIS A 130 -16.40 12.48 -0.15
CA HIS A 130 -15.62 13.71 -0.11
C HIS A 130 -14.87 14.00 -1.41
N ARG A 131 -15.08 13.18 -2.46
CA ARG A 131 -14.42 13.29 -3.78
C ARG A 131 -12.90 13.35 -3.69
N VAL A 132 -12.33 12.55 -2.81
CA VAL A 132 -10.88 12.42 -2.60
C VAL A 132 -10.35 11.29 -3.47
N PRO A 133 -9.50 11.57 -4.47
CA PRO A 133 -8.76 10.52 -5.18
C PRO A 133 -7.90 9.71 -4.21
N ALA A 134 -7.97 8.39 -4.30
CA ALA A 134 -7.30 7.52 -3.35
C ALA A 134 -6.61 6.35 -4.03
N VAL A 135 -5.41 5.99 -3.53
CA VAL A 135 -4.67 4.79 -3.91
C VAL A 135 -4.55 3.85 -2.71
N TYR A 136 -4.78 2.57 -2.98
CA TYR A 136 -4.77 1.50 -1.98
C TYR A 136 -3.70 0.46 -2.33
N HIS A 137 -3.42 -0.44 -1.39
CA HIS A 137 -2.38 -1.46 -1.56
C HIS A 137 -2.91 -2.82 -2.04
N LEU A 138 -4.23 -3.05 -2.09
CA LEU A 138 -4.83 -4.32 -2.49
C LEU A 138 -5.88 -4.13 -3.58
N ARG A 139 -5.82 -4.97 -4.60
CA ARG A 139 -6.78 -5.06 -5.70
C ARG A 139 -8.22 -5.25 -5.23
N THR A 140 -8.43 -6.02 -4.18
CA THR A 140 -9.76 -6.29 -3.63
C THR A 140 -10.53 -5.03 -3.24
N TYR A 141 -9.86 -3.92 -2.93
CA TYR A 141 -10.54 -2.66 -2.64
C TYR A 141 -11.12 -2.01 -3.90
N VAL A 142 -10.46 -2.19 -5.03
CA VAL A 142 -10.93 -1.66 -6.31
C VAL A 142 -12.20 -2.36 -6.76
N THR A 143 -12.31 -3.68 -6.55
CA THR A 143 -13.55 -4.44 -6.81
C THR A 143 -14.71 -4.02 -5.89
N GLN A 144 -14.40 -3.39 -4.76
CA GLN A 144 -15.39 -2.85 -3.80
C GLN A 144 -15.65 -1.35 -3.99
N GLY A 145 -15.14 -0.75 -5.07
CA GLY A 145 -15.42 0.63 -5.43
C GLY A 145 -14.29 1.63 -5.15
N ALA A 146 -13.10 1.20 -4.68
CA ALA A 146 -11.96 2.10 -4.61
C ALA A 146 -11.51 2.57 -6.01
N LEU A 147 -10.90 3.76 -6.10
CA LEU A 147 -10.45 4.33 -7.37
C LEU A 147 -9.37 3.47 -8.03
N MET A 148 -8.31 3.17 -7.29
CA MET A 148 -7.18 2.41 -7.79
C MET A 148 -6.40 1.73 -6.68
N SER A 149 -5.68 0.70 -7.03
CA SER A 149 -4.72 0.04 -6.14
C SER A 149 -3.46 -0.33 -6.89
N TYR A 150 -2.34 -0.27 -6.17
CA TYR A 150 -1.08 -0.84 -6.63
C TYR A 150 -0.42 -1.57 -5.47
N GLY A 151 -0.14 -2.85 -5.68
CA GLY A 151 0.43 -3.68 -4.62
C GLY A 151 0.89 -5.05 -5.11
N PRO A 152 1.49 -5.85 -4.22
CA PRO A 152 1.93 -7.20 -4.59
C PRO A 152 0.74 -8.10 -4.95
N ASP A 153 0.94 -8.94 -5.95
CA ASP A 153 0.02 -10.04 -6.26
C ASP A 153 0.05 -11.07 -5.11
N VAL A 154 -0.94 -10.94 -4.23
CA VAL A 154 -1.06 -11.79 -3.04
C VAL A 154 -1.26 -13.26 -3.42
N TYR A 155 -2.00 -13.52 -4.49
CA TYR A 155 -2.26 -14.88 -4.96
C TYR A 155 -0.98 -15.55 -5.48
N ASP A 156 -0.12 -14.79 -6.19
CA ASP A 156 1.19 -15.30 -6.63
C ASP A 156 2.07 -15.65 -5.42
N ASN A 157 2.10 -14.81 -4.40
CA ASN A 157 2.84 -15.10 -3.18
C ASN A 157 2.36 -16.38 -2.49
N PHE A 158 1.04 -16.58 -2.37
CA PHE A 158 0.49 -17.81 -1.80
C PHE A 158 0.81 -19.04 -2.67
N ARG A 159 0.69 -18.92 -4.00
CA ARG A 159 1.06 -20.00 -4.94
C ARG A 159 2.52 -20.38 -4.79
N ARG A 160 3.40 -19.41 -4.71
CA ARG A 160 4.85 -19.66 -4.54
C ARG A 160 5.17 -20.26 -3.18
N SER A 161 4.44 -19.90 -2.13
CA SER A 161 4.65 -20.45 -0.79
C SER A 161 4.38 -21.97 -0.73
N ALA A 162 3.52 -22.51 -1.59
CA ALA A 162 3.27 -23.93 -1.67
C ALA A 162 4.55 -24.74 -1.96
N SER A 163 5.49 -24.17 -2.74
CA SER A 163 6.79 -24.81 -3.01
C SER A 163 7.66 -24.93 -1.75
N TYR A 164 7.55 -24.00 -0.82
CA TYR A 164 8.27 -24.06 0.45
C TYR A 164 7.65 -25.09 1.37
N VAL A 165 6.32 -25.17 1.42
CA VAL A 165 5.61 -26.21 2.17
C VAL A 165 6.02 -27.59 1.68
N ASP A 166 6.03 -27.84 0.37
CA ASP A 166 6.47 -29.12 -0.22
C ASP A 166 7.91 -29.46 0.18
N ARG A 167 8.84 -28.51 0.06
CA ARG A 167 10.25 -28.70 0.43
C ARG A 167 10.43 -29.01 1.91
N ILE A 168 9.70 -28.31 2.80
CA ILE A 168 9.76 -28.53 4.25
C ILE A 168 9.20 -29.91 4.59
N LEU A 169 8.07 -30.31 3.99
CA LEU A 169 7.50 -31.64 4.20
C LEU A 169 8.43 -32.77 3.70
N LYS A 170 9.29 -32.47 2.72
CA LYS A 170 10.35 -33.39 2.23
C LYS A 170 11.65 -33.31 3.04
N GLY A 171 11.67 -32.58 4.14
CA GLY A 171 12.79 -32.54 5.08
C GLY A 171 13.75 -31.33 4.93
N ALA A 172 13.46 -30.35 4.07
CA ALA A 172 14.24 -29.12 4.03
C ALA A 172 14.03 -28.32 5.33
N LYS A 173 15.10 -27.75 5.85
CA LYS A 173 15.01 -26.91 7.06
C LYS A 173 14.54 -25.51 6.68
N PRO A 174 13.59 -24.91 7.42
CA PRO A 174 13.19 -23.51 7.20
C PRO A 174 14.36 -22.53 7.20
N ALA A 175 15.36 -22.77 8.05
CA ALA A 175 16.59 -21.97 8.13
C ALA A 175 17.37 -21.84 6.82
N ASP A 176 17.26 -22.85 5.94
CA ASP A 176 17.98 -22.92 4.67
C ASP A 176 17.14 -22.38 3.49
N LEU A 177 15.92 -21.96 3.76
CA LEU A 177 14.99 -21.39 2.78
C LEU A 177 14.97 -19.87 2.91
N PRO A 178 15.48 -19.10 1.93
CA PRO A 178 15.47 -17.65 1.97
C PRO A 178 14.05 -17.08 2.09
N VAL A 179 13.87 -16.03 2.87
CA VAL A 179 12.61 -15.27 2.88
C VAL A 179 12.48 -14.54 1.55
N GLN A 180 11.39 -14.82 0.82
CA GLN A 180 11.15 -14.25 -0.50
C GLN A 180 10.40 -12.92 -0.40
N GLN A 181 10.80 -11.98 -1.24
CA GLN A 181 10.04 -10.75 -1.46
C GLN A 181 9.07 -10.93 -2.65
N PRO A 182 8.01 -10.11 -2.74
CA PRO A 182 7.14 -10.08 -3.90
C PRO A 182 7.95 -9.73 -5.16
N THR A 183 7.68 -10.45 -6.23
CA THR A 183 8.30 -10.20 -7.55
C THR A 183 7.27 -9.73 -8.57
N LYS A 184 5.98 -9.89 -8.26
CA LYS A 184 4.87 -9.48 -9.10
C LYS A 184 4.02 -8.46 -8.34
N PHE A 185 3.74 -7.35 -9.01
CA PHE A 185 2.87 -6.29 -8.53
C PHE A 185 1.75 -6.11 -9.54
N GLU A 186 0.59 -5.68 -9.07
CA GLU A 186 -0.59 -5.47 -9.91
C GLU A 186 -1.16 -4.07 -9.70
N LEU A 187 -1.55 -3.43 -10.81
CA LEU A 187 -2.29 -2.18 -10.86
C LEU A 187 -3.75 -2.50 -11.24
N ALA A 188 -4.69 -2.11 -10.38
CA ALA A 188 -6.11 -2.17 -10.70
C ALA A 188 -6.72 -0.78 -10.65
N ILE A 189 -7.65 -0.49 -11.58
CA ILE A 189 -8.30 0.82 -11.73
C ILE A 189 -9.80 0.63 -11.91
N ASN A 190 -10.61 1.45 -11.24
CA ASN A 190 -12.07 1.47 -11.38
C ASN A 190 -12.51 2.73 -12.12
N LEU A 191 -12.93 2.56 -13.38
CA LEU A 191 -13.37 3.67 -14.23
C LEU A 191 -14.71 4.25 -13.79
N LYS A 192 -15.61 3.45 -13.17
CA LYS A 192 -16.86 3.99 -12.60
C LYS A 192 -16.55 4.98 -11.49
N THR A 193 -15.62 4.64 -10.62
CA THR A 193 -15.20 5.51 -9.53
C THR A 193 -14.43 6.72 -10.06
N ALA A 194 -13.55 6.55 -11.04
CA ALA A 194 -12.87 7.66 -11.71
C ALA A 194 -13.88 8.66 -12.30
N LYS A 195 -14.88 8.17 -13.04
CA LYS A 195 -15.96 9.00 -13.61
C LYS A 195 -16.77 9.73 -12.53
N ALA A 196 -17.09 9.04 -11.42
CA ALA A 196 -17.83 9.65 -10.30
C ALA A 196 -17.02 10.76 -9.61
N LEU A 197 -15.69 10.65 -9.60
CA LEU A 197 -14.77 11.66 -9.10
C LEU A 197 -14.47 12.79 -10.11
N GLY A 198 -14.97 12.67 -11.35
CA GLY A 198 -14.68 13.62 -12.44
C GLY A 198 -13.27 13.49 -12.99
N LEU A 199 -12.66 12.31 -12.84
CA LEU A 199 -11.30 12.03 -13.30
C LEU A 199 -11.32 11.34 -14.67
N GLN A 200 -10.40 11.75 -15.54
CA GLN A 200 -10.08 11.05 -16.78
C GLN A 200 -8.75 10.34 -16.61
N ILE A 201 -8.80 9.01 -16.54
CA ILE A 201 -7.59 8.20 -16.37
C ILE A 201 -6.80 8.22 -17.68
N PRO A 202 -5.49 8.56 -17.66
CA PRO A 202 -4.67 8.59 -18.87
C PRO A 202 -4.50 7.20 -19.48
N ASP A 203 -4.45 7.14 -20.82
CA ASP A 203 -4.24 5.89 -21.58
C ASP A 203 -2.97 5.16 -21.14
N ARG A 204 -1.94 5.90 -20.73
CA ARG A 204 -0.70 5.31 -20.22
C ARG A 204 -0.93 4.47 -18.96
N LEU A 205 -1.76 4.92 -18.02
CA LEU A 205 -2.10 4.15 -16.82
C LEU A 205 -2.97 2.95 -17.18
N LEU A 206 -3.92 3.12 -18.11
CA LEU A 206 -4.78 2.03 -18.58
C LEU A 206 -3.97 0.94 -19.29
N ALA A 207 -2.96 1.31 -20.06
CA ALA A 207 -2.11 0.37 -20.79
C ALA A 207 -1.24 -0.51 -19.89
N ILE A 208 -0.91 -0.04 -18.68
CA ILE A 208 -0.11 -0.80 -17.70
C ILE A 208 -0.95 -1.42 -16.59
N ALA A 209 -2.26 -1.19 -16.58
CA ALA A 209 -3.15 -1.77 -15.59
C ALA A 209 -3.35 -3.28 -15.87
N ASP A 210 -3.22 -4.09 -14.82
CA ASP A 210 -3.51 -5.53 -14.88
C ASP A 210 -5.02 -5.78 -14.87
N GLU A 211 -5.80 -4.86 -14.31
CA GLU A 211 -7.26 -4.92 -14.29
C GLU A 211 -7.89 -3.52 -14.39
N VAL A 212 -8.89 -3.41 -15.24
CA VAL A 212 -9.72 -2.21 -15.39
C VAL A 212 -11.18 -2.61 -15.18
N ILE A 213 -11.85 -1.99 -14.20
CA ILE A 213 -13.26 -2.20 -13.89
C ILE A 213 -14.07 -1.08 -14.55
N GLU A 214 -14.97 -1.47 -15.46
CA GLU A 214 -15.89 -0.59 -16.21
C GLU A 214 -17.29 -0.54 -15.59
#